data_deb896eaad8cc39feae4ccbb9b6bfc8f
#
_entry.id   deb896eaad8cc39feae4ccbb9b6bfc8f
#
_cell.length_a   1.000
_cell.length_b   1.000
_cell.length_c   1.000
_cell.angle_alpha   90.00
_cell.angle_beta   90.00
_cell.angle_gamma   90.00
#
_symmetry.space_group_name_H-M   'P 1'
#
loop_
_entity.id
_entity.type
_entity.pdbx_description
1 polymer ?
#
loop_
_entity_poly.entity_id
_entity_poly.type
_entity_poly.pdbx_seq_one_letter_code
_entity_poly.pdbx_strand_id
1 'polypeptide(L)'
;DGKFVVEGQTDKKGSESYNLTLSRKRAAAVVGALEARGVNTNQLKSIGVGEQKAQVAETASNAERMADRKVVVTAADSDAWEAMQKSDLPVVKKKVVKKK
;
A
#
# COMPACT_ATOMS: atom_id res chain seq x y z
N ASP A 1 -9.76 -18.37 -6.53
CA ASP A 1 -10.19 -17.30 -7.39
C ASP A 1 -10.51 -15.99 -6.71
N GLY A 2 -10.17 -15.84 -5.45
CA GLY A 2 -10.37 -14.58 -4.76
C GLY A 2 -9.46 -13.50 -5.30
N LYS A 3 -9.85 -12.25 -5.06
CA LYS A 3 -9.03 -11.10 -5.39
C LYS A 3 -8.72 -10.34 -4.13
N PHE A 4 -7.52 -9.81 -4.04
CA PHE A 4 -7.04 -9.17 -2.82
C PHE A 4 -6.32 -7.89 -3.13
N VAL A 5 -6.51 -6.91 -2.26
CA VAL A 5 -5.77 -5.65 -2.29
C VAL A 5 -4.77 -5.68 -1.15
N VAL A 6 -3.52 -5.36 -1.47
CA VAL A 6 -2.43 -5.31 -0.50
C VAL A 6 -2.09 -3.84 -0.30
N GLU A 7 -2.39 -3.31 0.87
CA GLU A 7 -2.26 -1.89 1.15
C GLU A 7 -1.15 -1.63 2.15
N GLY A 8 -0.14 -0.87 1.74
CA GLY A 8 0.94 -0.46 2.63
C GLY A 8 0.59 0.82 3.34
N GLN A 9 0.92 0.90 4.62
CA GLN A 9 0.64 2.07 5.46
C GLN A 9 1.88 2.43 6.26
N THR A 10 2.08 3.71 6.52
CA THR A 10 3.19 4.20 7.33
C THR A 10 2.67 5.03 8.49
N ASP A 11 3.56 5.34 9.45
CA ASP A 11 3.26 6.33 10.47
C ASP A 11 3.47 7.73 9.88
N LYS A 12 3.30 8.75 10.70
CA LYS A 12 3.37 10.15 10.26
C LYS A 12 4.76 10.74 10.27
N LYS A 13 5.77 9.99 10.66
CA LYS A 13 7.12 10.53 10.72
C LYS A 13 7.74 10.60 9.34
N GLY A 14 8.33 11.74 9.01
CA GLY A 14 8.95 11.96 7.71
C GLY A 14 8.00 12.67 6.76
N SER A 15 8.45 12.87 5.53
CA SER A 15 7.63 13.57 4.54
C SER A 15 6.55 12.66 3.99
N GLU A 16 5.47 13.27 3.54
CA GLU A 16 4.37 12.53 2.92
C GLU A 16 4.84 11.78 1.69
N SER A 17 5.65 12.41 0.85
CA SER A 17 6.09 11.77 -0.38
C SER A 17 7.00 10.57 -0.11
N TYR A 18 7.87 10.69 0.88
CA TYR A 18 8.71 9.57 1.29
C TYR A 18 7.86 8.41 1.79
N ASN A 19 6.88 8.73 2.64
CA ASN A 19 6.01 7.70 3.21
C ASN A 19 5.14 7.03 2.15
N LEU A 20 4.70 7.81 1.17
CA LEU A 20 3.92 7.23 0.07
C LEU A 20 4.76 6.22 -0.71
N THR A 21 5.99 6.59 -1.05
CA THR A 21 6.90 5.69 -1.76
C THR A 21 7.21 4.45 -0.92
N LEU A 22 7.49 4.66 0.37
CA LEU A 22 7.81 3.56 1.27
C LEU A 22 6.66 2.57 1.39
N SER A 23 5.43 3.08 1.51
CA SER A 23 4.26 2.23 1.63
C SER A 23 4.03 1.41 0.37
N ARG A 24 4.30 1.99 -0.79
CA ARG A 24 4.20 1.25 -2.05
C ARG A 24 5.22 0.13 -2.12
N LYS A 25 6.44 0.39 -1.70
CA LYS A 25 7.50 -0.63 -1.70
C LYS A 25 7.16 -1.77 -0.76
N ARG A 26 6.62 -1.45 0.41
CA ARG A 26 6.25 -2.48 1.37
C ARG A 26 5.11 -3.35 0.86
N ALA A 27 4.11 -2.73 0.24
CA ALA A 27 3.02 -3.48 -0.35
C ALA A 27 3.52 -4.39 -1.47
N ALA A 28 4.40 -3.87 -2.31
CA ALA A 28 4.98 -4.66 -3.40
C ALA A 28 5.78 -5.85 -2.88
N ALA A 29 6.50 -5.66 -1.78
CA ALA A 29 7.27 -6.75 -1.19
C ALA A 29 6.35 -7.86 -0.67
N VAL A 30 5.20 -7.49 -0.10
CA VAL A 30 4.24 -8.49 0.35
C VAL A 30 3.63 -9.23 -0.84
N VAL A 31 3.32 -8.51 -1.92
CA VAL A 31 2.84 -9.15 -3.15
C VAL A 31 3.86 -10.18 -3.65
N GLY A 32 5.14 -9.79 -3.69
CA GLY A 32 6.20 -10.71 -4.11
C GLY A 32 6.26 -11.95 -3.24
N ALA A 33 6.11 -11.78 -1.93
CA ALA A 33 6.13 -12.92 -1.01
C ALA A 33 4.94 -13.85 -1.23
N LEU A 34 3.77 -13.27 -1.52
CA LEU A 34 2.57 -14.07 -1.78
C LEU A 34 2.71 -14.83 -3.10
N GLU A 35 3.26 -14.18 -4.11
CA GLU A 35 3.51 -14.84 -5.40
C GLU A 35 4.47 -16.00 -5.25
N ALA A 36 5.50 -15.81 -4.44
CA ALA A 36 6.48 -16.88 -4.18
C ALA A 36 5.84 -18.09 -3.51
N ARG A 37 4.68 -17.89 -2.88
CA ARG A 37 3.94 -18.97 -2.23
C ARG A 37 2.80 -19.51 -3.08
N GLY A 38 2.74 -19.10 -4.33
CA GLY A 38 1.80 -19.66 -5.28
C GLY A 38 0.55 -18.86 -5.55
N VAL A 39 0.44 -17.66 -4.96
CA VAL A 39 -0.71 -16.81 -5.25
C VAL A 39 -0.52 -16.19 -6.63
N ASN A 40 -1.56 -16.24 -7.45
CA ASN A 40 -1.48 -15.76 -8.81
C ASN A 40 -1.43 -14.23 -8.84
N THR A 41 -0.51 -13.68 -9.62
CA THR A 41 -0.35 -12.23 -9.78
C THR A 41 -1.66 -11.54 -10.14
N ASN A 42 -2.49 -12.19 -10.97
CA ASN A 42 -3.76 -11.60 -11.40
C ASN A 42 -4.76 -11.44 -10.27
N GLN A 43 -4.51 -12.05 -9.12
CA GLN A 43 -5.39 -11.94 -7.97
C GLN A 43 -4.96 -10.84 -6.99
N LEU A 44 -3.86 -10.18 -7.27
CA LEU A 44 -3.28 -9.22 -6.32
C LEU A 44 -3.13 -7.85 -6.94
N LYS A 45 -3.48 -6.83 -6.17
CA LYS A 45 -3.16 -5.44 -6.49
C LYS A 45 -2.55 -4.81 -5.26
N SER A 46 -1.51 -4.03 -5.46
CA SER A 46 -0.87 -3.35 -4.33
C SER A 46 -1.06 -1.85 -4.46
N ILE A 47 -1.25 -1.20 -3.32
CA ILE A 47 -1.25 0.26 -3.26
C ILE A 47 -0.50 0.68 -2.01
N GLY A 48 -0.02 1.92 -2.02
CA GLY A 48 0.55 2.53 -0.84
C GLY A 48 -0.22 3.78 -0.55
N VAL A 49 -0.68 3.94 0.68
CA VAL A 49 -1.40 5.13 1.09
C VAL A 49 -0.57 6.03 1.99
N GLY A 50 0.70 5.65 2.22
CA GLY A 50 1.57 6.44 3.08
C GLY A 50 0.98 6.60 4.45
N GLU A 51 0.93 7.82 4.92
CA GLU A 51 0.45 8.12 6.26
C GLU A 51 -1.01 8.49 6.34
N GLN A 52 -1.75 8.36 5.24
CA GLN A 52 -3.15 8.82 5.19
C GLN A 52 -4.04 8.20 6.25
N LYS A 53 -3.76 6.98 6.65
CA LYS A 53 -4.56 6.28 7.65
C LYS A 53 -3.90 6.24 9.02
N ALA A 54 -2.78 6.92 9.18
CA ALA A 54 -2.07 6.95 10.44
C ALA A 54 -2.88 7.70 11.49
N GLN A 55 -2.95 7.13 12.69
CA GLN A 55 -3.73 7.70 13.78
C GLN A 55 -2.88 8.23 14.91
N VAL A 56 -1.63 7.82 14.96
CA VAL A 56 -0.73 8.20 16.06
C VAL A 56 0.09 9.42 15.62
N ALA A 57 0.23 10.39 16.52
CA ALA A 57 0.96 11.62 16.20
C ALA A 57 2.42 11.31 15.88
N GLU A 58 2.99 12.12 15.01
CA GLU A 58 4.38 11.92 14.62
C GLU A 58 5.36 12.13 15.79
N THR A 59 4.92 12.88 16.80
CA THR A 59 5.73 13.12 18.00
C THR A 59 5.65 12.01 19.03
N ALA A 60 4.79 11.03 18.81
CA ALA A 60 4.65 9.90 19.71
C ALA A 60 5.89 9.01 19.64
N SER A 61 6.02 8.11 20.61
CA SER A 61 7.15 7.20 20.65
C SER A 61 7.15 6.25 19.45
N ASN A 62 8.31 5.68 19.17
CA ASN A 62 8.42 4.69 18.11
C ASN A 62 7.48 3.50 18.35
N ALA A 63 7.38 3.07 19.60
CA ALA A 63 6.50 1.94 19.94
C ALA A 63 5.05 2.25 19.62
N GLU A 64 4.62 3.47 19.93
CA GLU A 64 3.25 3.87 19.67
C GLU A 64 2.98 3.99 18.18
N ARG A 65 3.93 4.56 17.42
CA ARG A 65 3.77 4.72 15.98
C ARG A 65 3.83 3.39 15.23
N MET A 66 4.36 2.35 15.86
CA MET A 66 4.47 1.04 15.23
C MET A 66 3.10 0.51 14.76
N ALA A 67 2.03 0.85 15.48
CA ALA A 67 0.69 0.41 15.12
C ALA A 67 0.27 0.92 13.74
N ASP A 68 0.84 2.03 13.28
CA ASP A 68 0.51 2.62 11.98
C ASP A 68 1.37 2.06 10.84
N ARG A 69 2.43 1.33 11.15
CA ARG A 69 3.33 0.79 10.14
C ARG A 69 2.94 -0.66 9.85
N LYS A 70 2.21 -0.86 8.77
CA LYS A 70 1.70 -2.20 8.47
C LYS A 70 1.34 -2.35 7.01
N VAL A 71 1.12 -3.59 6.61
CA VAL A 71 0.55 -3.91 5.32
C VAL A 71 -0.71 -4.73 5.59
N VAL A 72 -1.81 -4.30 5.00
CA VAL A 72 -3.11 -4.95 5.19
C VAL A 72 -3.50 -5.64 3.90
N VAL A 73 -3.85 -6.91 4.00
CA VAL A 73 -4.34 -7.68 2.85
C VAL A 73 -5.84 -7.87 3.03
N THR A 74 -6.61 -7.38 2.08
CA THR A 74 -8.07 -7.40 2.18
C THR A 74 -8.66 -8.04 0.95
N ALA A 75 -9.62 -8.94 1.15
CA ALA A 75 -10.36 -9.49 0.03
C ALA A 75 -11.20 -8.40 -0.61
N ALA A 76 -11.28 -8.43 -1.93
CA ALA A 76 -12.01 -7.42 -2.68
C ALA A 76 -13.05 -8.10 -3.56
N ASP A 77 -14.26 -7.54 -3.59
CA ASP A 77 -15.27 -7.99 -4.56
C ASP A 77 -14.99 -7.29 -5.90
N SER A 78 -15.78 -7.62 -6.90
CA SER A 78 -15.57 -7.11 -8.25
C SER A 78 -15.61 -5.60 -8.33
N ASP A 79 -16.55 -4.99 -7.63
CA ASP A 79 -16.69 -3.53 -7.68
C ASP A 79 -15.50 -2.85 -7.00
N ALA A 80 -15.09 -3.36 -5.85
CA ALA A 80 -13.94 -2.79 -5.15
C ALA A 80 -12.67 -2.96 -5.97
N TRP A 81 -12.54 -4.09 -6.65
CA TRP A 81 -11.37 -4.36 -7.49
C TRP A 81 -11.29 -3.39 -8.66
N GLU A 82 -12.42 -3.14 -9.32
CA GLU A 82 -12.44 -2.22 -10.45
C GLU A 82 -12.19 -0.79 -10.00
N ALA A 83 -12.80 -0.40 -8.89
CA ALA A 83 -12.60 0.94 -8.35
C ALA A 83 -11.13 1.16 -8.00
N MET A 84 -10.48 0.16 -7.44
CA MET A 84 -9.07 0.25 -7.09
C MET A 84 -8.20 0.44 -8.33
N GLN A 85 -8.51 -0.26 -9.41
CA GLN A 85 -7.77 -0.08 -10.64
C GLN A 85 -7.85 1.35 -11.12
N LYS A 86 -9.05 1.91 -11.10
CA LYS A 86 -9.25 3.26 -11.60
C LYS A 86 -8.57 4.31 -10.75
N SER A 87 -8.59 4.14 -9.44
CA SER A 87 -8.03 5.15 -8.56
C SER A 87 -6.53 5.02 -8.39
N ASP A 88 -6.02 3.80 -8.37
CA ASP A 88 -4.62 3.58 -8.07
C ASP A 88 -3.70 3.83 -9.25
N LEU A 89 -4.11 3.43 -10.43
CA LEU A 89 -3.23 3.54 -11.59
C LEU A 89 -2.73 4.95 -11.83
N PRO A 90 -3.60 5.97 -11.85
CA PRO A 90 -3.10 7.32 -12.06
C PRO A 90 -2.12 7.76 -10.99
N VAL A 91 -2.36 7.40 -9.76
CA VAL A 91 -1.48 7.76 -8.66
C VAL A 91 -0.13 7.11 -8.81
N VAL A 92 -0.12 5.83 -9.11
CA VAL A 92 1.12 5.08 -9.21
C VAL A 92 1.93 5.51 -10.41
N LYS A 93 1.29 5.74 -11.52
CA LYS A 93 2.02 6.04 -12.74
C LYS A 93 2.57 7.40 -12.83
N LYS A 94 1.95 8.32 -12.19
CA LYS A 94 2.41 9.64 -12.24
C LYS A 94 3.68 9.84 -11.72
N LYS A 95 4.11 9.04 -11.27
CA LYS A 95 5.35 9.30 -10.85
C LYS A 95 6.24 8.82 -11.59
N VAL A 96 5.89 8.30 -12.01
CA VAL A 96 6.69 7.91 -12.49
C VAL A 96 7.29 8.32 -13.40
N VAL A 97 6.88 8.49 -13.35
CA VAL A 97 7.06 8.97 -13.92
C VAL A 97 7.71 9.66 -14.27
N LYS A 98 7.81 9.75 -14.30
CA LYS A 98 8.08 10.39 -14.43
C LYS A 98 9.03 10.85 -14.71
N LYS A 99 9.04 10.66 -14.93
CA LYS A 99 9.50 11.02 -15.01
C LYS A 99 10.29 11.51 -15.38
N LYS A 100 10.17 11.46 -15.74
CA LYS A 100 10.34 11.92 -15.97
C LYS A 100 10.84 12.35 -15.98
#